data_f0087b9575be53c3922ee7a284ea561c
#
_entry.id   f0087b9575be53c3922ee7a284ea561c
#
_cell.length_a   1.000
_cell.length_b   1.000
_cell.length_c   1.000
_cell.angle_alpha   90.00
_cell.angle_beta   90.00
_cell.angle_gamma   90.00
#
_symmetry.space_group_name_H-M   'P 1'
#
loop_
_entity.id
_entity.type
_entity.pdbx_description
1 polymer ?
#
loop_
_entity_poly.entity_id
_entity_poly.type
_entity_poly.pdbx_seq_one_letter_code
_entity_poly.pdbx_strand_id
1 'polypeptide(L)'
;MGADPRRPLICGVAQATWHEDAPDPISMCVEVARGAASDSGAEGAVLEGVDAVGVVDIASRRWSNPAALVAAGLGIEPKLTLRTELGGDGPIRLAAEMGRRIQDGELECALICGAEALATAAQAMKTGQEPEGWPPLEEDAQPDVVIGDARLPHTDAEFAANMIAPVVIYPLFEYGLWNEQGGTIEEHRGRLGRLWERFASVARTNPLSWAPDAPGAAEIATPSPSNRLVSLPYTKLLNSNITTDQAAALIICSQDFADRAGIGADRRVYPLAFGHATDHWFVTSRERLDRSAAAGIASRGTLEAAGTSIDEVEHLDIYSCFPSAVQMACQELGIDPWNDPRELTVTGGLTFFGGPGNNYVTHSLASMVERLRENPGQTGLCTAVGWYMTKHGAAVMRSAEAQEPLAFFDGAEEVSRLPLREMAEGREGEAVAEAASIVYDREGSPTVATVTAIFEDGARGVGKSTDPEFMELLASKPVTGTTVRLGADGSVGPA
;
A
#
# COMPACT_ATOMS: atom_id res chain seq x y z
N MET A 1 -24.51 -28.93 8.77
CA MET A 1 -25.17 -27.64 9.07
C MET A 1 -24.99 -26.83 7.82
N GLY A 2 -26.00 -26.08 7.32
CA GLY A 2 -25.81 -25.20 6.16
C GLY A 2 -24.87 -24.03 6.56
N ALA A 3 -24.24 -23.40 5.59
CA ALA A 3 -23.43 -22.19 5.80
C ALA A 3 -24.27 -21.10 6.51
N ASP A 4 -23.60 -20.23 7.28
CA ASP A 4 -24.28 -19.06 7.87
C ASP A 4 -24.81 -18.16 6.75
N PRO A 5 -26.13 -17.88 6.68
CA PRO A 5 -26.71 -17.05 5.63
C PRO A 5 -26.13 -15.64 5.56
N ARG A 6 -25.54 -15.14 6.66
CA ARG A 6 -24.87 -13.82 6.73
C ARG A 6 -23.37 -13.89 6.48
N ARG A 7 -22.84 -15.06 6.14
CA ARG A 7 -21.41 -15.20 5.83
C ARG A 7 -21.01 -14.27 4.67
N PRO A 8 -20.05 -13.33 4.86
CA PRO A 8 -19.60 -12.46 3.79
C PRO A 8 -18.79 -13.23 2.75
N LEU A 9 -18.98 -12.90 1.49
CA LEU A 9 -18.20 -13.40 0.37
C LEU A 9 -18.01 -12.32 -0.69
N ILE A 10 -16.92 -12.37 -1.44
CA ILE A 10 -16.68 -11.51 -2.60
C ILE A 10 -17.22 -12.23 -3.82
N CYS A 11 -18.15 -11.59 -4.54
CA CYS A 11 -18.85 -12.20 -5.66
C CYS A 11 -18.58 -11.53 -7.01
N GLY A 12 -18.03 -10.32 -7.02
CA GLY A 12 -17.72 -9.59 -8.24
C GLY A 12 -16.49 -8.73 -8.07
N VAL A 13 -15.65 -8.69 -9.11
CA VAL A 13 -14.44 -7.87 -9.17
C VAL A 13 -14.27 -7.28 -10.56
N ALA A 14 -13.70 -6.08 -10.63
CA ALA A 14 -13.27 -5.50 -11.91
C ALA A 14 -12.10 -4.54 -11.71
N GLN A 15 -11.30 -4.44 -12.75
CA GLN A 15 -10.11 -3.58 -12.79
C GLN A 15 -10.00 -2.97 -14.19
N ALA A 16 -9.47 -1.75 -14.27
CA ALA A 16 -9.17 -1.10 -15.53
C ALA A 16 -7.92 -0.23 -15.44
N THR A 17 -7.22 -0.10 -16.57
CA THR A 17 -6.05 0.77 -16.75
C THR A 17 -6.24 1.58 -18.02
N TRP A 18 -6.08 2.90 -17.93
CA TRP A 18 -6.14 3.83 -19.06
C TRP A 18 -4.77 4.42 -19.31
N HIS A 19 -4.17 4.12 -20.45
CA HIS A 19 -2.86 4.67 -20.82
C HIS A 19 -2.96 6.06 -21.45
N GLU A 20 -4.14 6.43 -21.93
CA GLU A 20 -4.47 7.71 -22.56
C GLU A 20 -5.91 8.09 -22.20
N ASP A 21 -6.18 9.39 -22.12
CA ASP A 21 -7.54 9.98 -22.03
C ASP A 21 -8.43 9.37 -20.93
N ALA A 22 -7.86 9.18 -19.72
CA ALA A 22 -8.64 8.66 -18.61
C ALA A 22 -9.81 9.59 -18.26
N PRO A 23 -11.03 9.04 -18.08
CA PRO A 23 -12.14 9.83 -17.56
C PRO A 23 -11.84 10.33 -16.15
N ASP A 24 -12.73 11.15 -15.60
CA ASP A 24 -12.58 11.57 -14.20
C ASP A 24 -12.68 10.37 -13.24
N PRO A 25 -12.06 10.43 -12.07
CA PRO A 25 -12.01 9.29 -11.14
C PRO A 25 -13.38 8.74 -10.72
N ILE A 26 -14.43 9.58 -10.65
CA ILE A 26 -15.78 9.09 -10.34
C ILE A 26 -16.33 8.25 -11.50
N SER A 27 -16.16 8.71 -12.73
CA SER A 27 -16.55 7.94 -13.92
C SER A 27 -15.77 6.62 -14.03
N MET A 28 -14.46 6.63 -13.70
CA MET A 28 -13.65 5.41 -13.61
C MET A 28 -14.20 4.43 -12.55
N CYS A 29 -14.57 4.92 -11.36
CA CYS A 29 -15.21 4.11 -10.32
C CYS A 29 -16.53 3.52 -10.78
N VAL A 30 -17.39 4.29 -11.46
CA VAL A 30 -18.66 3.82 -12.00
C VAL A 30 -18.46 2.71 -13.04
N GLU A 31 -17.46 2.84 -13.91
CA GLU A 31 -17.15 1.84 -14.94
C GLU A 31 -16.73 0.52 -14.29
N VAL A 32 -15.76 0.54 -13.37
CA VAL A 32 -15.32 -0.70 -12.71
C VAL A 32 -16.37 -1.27 -11.77
N ALA A 33 -17.24 -0.46 -11.16
CA ALA A 33 -18.36 -0.93 -10.36
C ALA A 33 -19.38 -1.71 -11.19
N ARG A 34 -19.72 -1.23 -12.39
CA ARG A 34 -20.55 -1.99 -13.35
C ARG A 34 -19.87 -3.27 -13.80
N GLY A 35 -18.56 -3.19 -14.07
CA GLY A 35 -17.75 -4.36 -14.41
C GLY A 35 -17.78 -5.42 -13.30
N ALA A 36 -17.64 -5.02 -12.04
CA ALA A 36 -17.71 -5.93 -10.90
C ALA A 36 -19.10 -6.54 -10.71
N ALA A 37 -20.17 -5.75 -10.93
CA ALA A 37 -21.54 -6.27 -10.92
C ALA A 37 -21.76 -7.29 -12.04
N SER A 38 -21.26 -7.02 -13.23
CA SER A 38 -21.35 -7.93 -14.38
C SER A 38 -20.55 -9.22 -14.15
N ASP A 39 -19.34 -9.12 -13.55
CA ASP A 39 -18.51 -10.28 -13.21
C ASP A 39 -19.19 -11.26 -12.24
N SER A 40 -20.08 -10.77 -11.37
CA SER A 40 -20.86 -11.63 -10.47
C SER A 40 -21.80 -12.61 -11.21
N GLY A 41 -22.10 -12.36 -12.47
CA GLY A 41 -23.10 -13.08 -13.26
C GLY A 41 -24.57 -12.72 -12.94
N ALA A 42 -24.78 -11.74 -12.05
CA ALA A 42 -26.10 -11.30 -11.58
C ALA A 42 -26.21 -9.77 -11.52
N GLU A 43 -25.69 -9.05 -12.53
CA GLU A 43 -25.51 -7.61 -12.57
C GLU A 43 -26.73 -6.81 -12.04
N GLY A 44 -27.93 -7.07 -12.59
CA GLY A 44 -29.15 -6.36 -12.20
C GLY A 44 -29.48 -6.55 -10.73
N ALA A 45 -29.48 -7.80 -10.25
CA ALA A 45 -29.78 -8.10 -8.85
C ALA A 45 -28.73 -7.51 -7.89
N VAL A 46 -27.46 -7.50 -8.30
CA VAL A 46 -26.38 -6.93 -7.51
C VAL A 46 -26.52 -5.42 -7.41
N LEU A 47 -26.71 -4.70 -8.54
CA LEU A 47 -26.87 -3.24 -8.52
C LEU A 47 -28.12 -2.79 -7.75
N GLU A 48 -29.25 -3.52 -7.89
CA GLU A 48 -30.46 -3.25 -7.11
C GLU A 48 -30.28 -3.52 -5.60
N GLY A 49 -29.40 -4.46 -5.25
CA GLY A 49 -29.19 -4.90 -3.88
C GLY A 49 -28.07 -4.21 -3.14
N VAL A 50 -27.29 -3.30 -3.76
CA VAL A 50 -26.20 -2.59 -3.08
C VAL A 50 -26.74 -1.68 -1.98
N ASP A 51 -26.52 -2.06 -0.74
CA ASP A 51 -26.92 -1.31 0.47
C ASP A 51 -25.90 -0.24 0.87
N ALA A 52 -24.63 -0.44 0.51
CA ALA A 52 -23.55 0.48 0.89
C ALA A 52 -22.54 0.66 -0.25
N VAL A 53 -22.03 1.87 -0.38
CA VAL A 53 -20.91 2.22 -1.30
C VAL A 53 -19.78 2.79 -0.50
N GLY A 54 -18.59 2.19 -0.62
CA GLY A 54 -17.34 2.66 -0.04
C GLY A 54 -16.34 3.04 -1.12
N VAL A 55 -15.76 4.23 -1.01
CA VAL A 55 -14.74 4.69 -1.96
C VAL A 55 -13.43 4.94 -1.22
N VAL A 56 -12.36 4.38 -1.76
CA VAL A 56 -10.99 4.66 -1.32
C VAL A 56 -10.66 6.12 -1.62
N ASP A 57 -9.99 6.82 -0.68
CA ASP A 57 -9.62 8.23 -0.84
C ASP A 57 -8.88 8.45 -2.17
N ILE A 58 -9.34 9.44 -2.94
CA ILE A 58 -8.84 9.76 -4.28
C ILE A 58 -7.92 10.97 -4.20
N ALA A 59 -6.64 10.79 -4.52
CA ALA A 59 -5.62 11.84 -4.44
C ALA A 59 -5.59 12.74 -5.69
N SER A 60 -5.87 12.20 -6.88
CA SER A 60 -5.83 12.92 -8.14
C SER A 60 -6.88 14.05 -8.23
N ARG A 61 -7.99 13.89 -7.51
CA ARG A 61 -9.03 14.89 -7.35
C ARG A 61 -9.86 14.61 -6.11
N ARG A 62 -10.08 15.61 -5.26
CA ARG A 62 -10.72 15.39 -3.95
C ARG A 62 -12.20 15.75 -3.97
N TRP A 63 -13.00 14.84 -3.41
CA TRP A 63 -14.40 15.02 -3.07
C TRP A 63 -14.63 14.71 -1.60
N SER A 64 -15.64 15.34 -1.00
CA SER A 64 -16.03 15.03 0.39
C SER A 64 -16.70 13.65 0.48
N ASN A 65 -17.62 13.38 -0.45
CA ASN A 65 -18.36 12.12 -0.52
C ASN A 65 -18.34 11.51 -1.93
N PRO A 66 -17.21 10.93 -2.38
CA PRO A 66 -17.12 10.29 -3.68
C PRO A 66 -18.08 9.11 -3.82
N ALA A 67 -18.45 8.45 -2.69
CA ALA A 67 -19.36 7.31 -2.71
C ALA A 67 -20.78 7.69 -3.14
N ALA A 68 -21.27 8.86 -2.73
CA ALA A 68 -22.58 9.36 -3.21
C ALA A 68 -22.57 9.65 -4.71
N LEU A 69 -21.45 10.18 -5.23
CA LEU A 69 -21.31 10.46 -6.67
C LEU A 69 -21.24 9.17 -7.50
N VAL A 70 -20.53 8.16 -7.01
CA VAL A 70 -20.51 6.83 -7.65
C VAL A 70 -21.91 6.20 -7.62
N ALA A 71 -22.63 6.27 -6.49
CA ALA A 71 -24.00 5.77 -6.38
C ALA A 71 -24.94 6.45 -7.38
N ALA A 72 -24.86 7.78 -7.49
CA ALA A 72 -25.64 8.54 -8.48
C ALA A 72 -25.30 8.14 -9.92
N GLY A 73 -24.01 7.94 -10.26
CA GLY A 73 -23.56 7.46 -11.56
C GLY A 73 -24.03 6.04 -11.90
N LEU A 74 -24.24 5.21 -10.89
CA LEU A 74 -24.82 3.87 -11.03
C LEU A 74 -26.35 3.87 -11.09
N GLY A 75 -26.99 4.95 -10.62
CA GLY A 75 -28.46 5.06 -10.50
C GLY A 75 -29.00 4.25 -9.32
N ILE A 76 -28.23 4.12 -8.24
CA ILE A 76 -28.60 3.39 -7.02
C ILE A 76 -28.72 4.33 -5.81
N GLU A 77 -29.48 3.93 -4.81
CA GLU A 77 -29.68 4.68 -3.56
C GLU A 77 -29.23 3.83 -2.35
N PRO A 78 -27.93 3.78 -2.04
CA PRO A 78 -27.42 3.01 -0.91
C PRO A 78 -27.89 3.60 0.42
N LYS A 79 -28.05 2.74 1.44
CA LYS A 79 -28.34 3.14 2.82
C LYS A 79 -27.16 3.81 3.50
N LEU A 80 -25.93 3.54 3.02
CA LEU A 80 -24.70 3.95 3.66
C LEU A 80 -23.63 4.33 2.62
N THR A 81 -22.99 5.47 2.84
CA THR A 81 -21.84 5.93 2.06
C THR A 81 -20.59 5.99 2.95
N LEU A 82 -19.47 5.43 2.47
CA LEU A 82 -18.22 5.40 3.20
C LEU A 82 -17.08 5.95 2.37
N ARG A 83 -16.12 6.59 3.03
CA ARG A 83 -14.85 7.01 2.44
C ARG A 83 -13.70 6.62 3.38
N THR A 84 -12.52 6.33 2.82
CA THR A 84 -11.31 6.21 3.65
C THR A 84 -10.60 7.55 3.81
N GLU A 85 -9.79 7.67 4.84
CA GLU A 85 -8.68 8.62 4.89
C GLU A 85 -7.49 8.09 4.09
N LEU A 86 -6.52 8.97 3.82
CA LEU A 86 -5.32 8.68 3.05
C LEU A 86 -4.53 7.51 3.68
N GLY A 87 -4.24 6.49 2.86
CA GLY A 87 -3.47 5.31 3.24
C GLY A 87 -3.76 4.10 2.34
N GLY A 88 -2.72 3.41 1.90
CA GLY A 88 -2.86 2.21 1.08
C GLY A 88 -3.50 1.01 1.82
N ASP A 89 -3.70 1.11 3.13
CA ASP A 89 -4.47 0.15 3.95
C ASP A 89 -5.99 0.31 3.81
N GLY A 90 -6.45 1.43 3.22
CA GLY A 90 -7.87 1.78 3.08
C GLY A 90 -8.75 0.68 2.49
N PRO A 91 -8.39 0.03 1.38
CA PRO A 91 -9.22 -1.02 0.78
C PRO A 91 -9.50 -2.22 1.71
N ILE A 92 -8.49 -2.69 2.47
CA ILE A 92 -8.68 -3.77 3.45
C ILE A 92 -9.59 -3.31 4.59
N ARG A 93 -9.42 -2.08 5.07
CA ARG A 93 -10.28 -1.52 6.11
C ARG A 93 -11.73 -1.35 5.68
N LEU A 94 -11.97 -0.92 4.42
CA LEU A 94 -13.32 -0.89 3.84
C LEU A 94 -13.91 -2.30 3.76
N ALA A 95 -13.14 -3.27 3.24
CA ALA A 95 -13.60 -4.66 3.12
C ALA A 95 -13.92 -5.28 4.49
N ALA A 96 -13.10 -4.99 5.50
CA ALA A 96 -13.33 -5.43 6.87
C ALA A 96 -14.63 -4.83 7.45
N GLU A 97 -14.82 -3.52 7.32
CA GLU A 97 -16.03 -2.84 7.82
C GLU A 97 -17.31 -3.31 7.13
N MET A 98 -17.28 -3.43 5.79
CA MET A 98 -18.40 -3.95 5.03
C MET A 98 -18.70 -5.42 5.39
N GLY A 99 -17.66 -6.26 5.48
CA GLY A 99 -17.79 -7.66 5.86
C GLY A 99 -18.37 -7.82 7.27
N ARG A 100 -17.92 -6.99 8.23
CA ARG A 100 -18.47 -6.99 9.58
C ARG A 100 -19.97 -6.65 9.60
N ARG A 101 -20.35 -5.55 8.92
CA ARG A 101 -21.76 -5.13 8.83
C ARG A 101 -22.65 -6.15 8.16
N ILE A 102 -22.15 -6.86 7.13
CA ILE A 102 -22.88 -7.96 6.49
C ILE A 102 -23.04 -9.12 7.49
N GLN A 103 -21.99 -9.51 8.20
CA GLN A 103 -22.04 -10.59 9.20
C GLN A 103 -22.97 -10.24 10.38
N ASP A 104 -23.04 -8.98 10.77
CA ASP A 104 -23.93 -8.48 11.81
C ASP A 104 -25.39 -8.37 11.30
N GLY A 105 -25.63 -8.47 9.98
CA GLY A 105 -26.94 -8.37 9.34
C GLY A 105 -27.44 -6.92 9.15
N GLU A 106 -26.53 -5.94 9.21
CA GLU A 106 -26.83 -4.52 8.92
C GLU A 106 -26.92 -4.28 7.41
N LEU A 107 -26.12 -5.01 6.62
CA LEU A 107 -26.04 -4.93 5.17
C LEU A 107 -26.20 -6.32 4.54
N GLU A 108 -26.66 -6.37 3.29
CA GLU A 108 -26.69 -7.61 2.49
C GLU A 108 -25.66 -7.58 1.36
N CYS A 109 -25.42 -6.42 0.74
CA CYS A 109 -24.51 -6.25 -0.38
C CYS A 109 -23.83 -4.89 -0.33
N ALA A 110 -22.53 -4.85 -0.56
CA ALA A 110 -21.73 -3.63 -0.52
C ALA A 110 -20.78 -3.55 -1.72
N LEU A 111 -20.63 -2.35 -2.28
CA LEU A 111 -19.66 -2.00 -3.31
C LEU A 111 -18.48 -1.28 -2.68
N ILE A 112 -17.26 -1.71 -3.00
CA ILE A 112 -16.02 -1.03 -2.70
C ILE A 112 -15.34 -0.70 -4.01
N CYS A 113 -14.93 0.55 -4.21
CA CYS A 113 -14.17 0.95 -5.38
C CYS A 113 -13.17 2.06 -5.06
N GLY A 114 -12.26 2.29 -6.00
CA GLY A 114 -11.35 3.41 -5.98
C GLY A 114 -10.73 3.61 -7.35
N ALA A 115 -10.28 4.83 -7.60
CA ALA A 115 -9.65 5.22 -8.85
C ALA A 115 -8.61 6.31 -8.61
N GLU A 116 -7.59 6.33 -9.46
CA GLU A 116 -6.66 7.44 -9.59
C GLU A 116 -6.44 7.75 -11.06
N ALA A 117 -6.45 9.03 -11.40
CA ALA A 117 -6.11 9.54 -12.72
C ALA A 117 -4.91 10.49 -12.62
N LEU A 118 -3.83 10.04 -11.96
CA LEU A 118 -2.65 10.86 -11.66
C LEU A 118 -1.77 11.12 -12.89
N ALA A 119 -1.78 10.23 -13.90
CA ALA A 119 -1.07 10.47 -15.15
C ALA A 119 -1.74 11.58 -15.95
N THR A 120 -3.06 11.52 -16.10
CA THR A 120 -3.88 12.56 -16.76
C THR A 120 -3.78 13.88 -16.01
N ALA A 121 -3.93 13.89 -14.69
CA ALA A 121 -3.79 15.10 -13.87
C ALA A 121 -2.40 15.74 -13.99
N ALA A 122 -1.32 14.92 -13.97
CA ALA A 122 0.04 15.40 -14.12
C ALA A 122 0.30 16.00 -15.52
N GLN A 123 -0.32 15.47 -16.57
CA GLN A 123 -0.23 16.04 -17.92
C GLN A 123 -0.98 17.37 -18.01
N ALA A 124 -2.18 17.45 -17.44
CA ALA A 124 -2.97 18.67 -17.38
C ALA A 124 -2.23 19.80 -16.63
N MET A 125 -1.60 19.48 -15.50
CA MET A 125 -0.76 20.44 -14.75
C MET A 125 0.40 21.01 -15.59
N LYS A 126 1.05 20.20 -16.43
CA LYS A 126 2.15 20.65 -17.31
C LYS A 126 1.66 21.63 -18.37
N THR A 127 0.44 21.49 -18.87
CA THR A 127 -0.16 22.35 -19.88
C THR A 127 -0.88 23.55 -19.28
N GLY A 128 -1.10 23.57 -17.96
CA GLY A 128 -1.88 24.58 -17.25
C GLY A 128 -3.38 24.54 -17.59
N GLN A 129 -3.88 23.39 -18.04
CA GLN A 129 -5.27 23.16 -18.41
C GLN A 129 -5.90 22.15 -17.45
N GLU A 130 -7.21 22.20 -17.27
CA GLU A 130 -7.97 21.13 -16.64
C GLU A 130 -8.00 19.91 -17.58
N PRO A 131 -8.05 18.66 -17.07
CA PRO A 131 -8.21 17.50 -17.91
C PRO A 131 -9.50 17.58 -18.74
N GLU A 132 -9.40 17.19 -20.02
CA GLU A 132 -10.55 17.27 -20.94
C GLU A 132 -11.67 16.32 -20.48
N GLY A 133 -12.91 16.83 -20.50
CA GLY A 133 -14.10 16.04 -20.13
C GLY A 133 -14.35 15.89 -18.64
N TRP A 134 -13.46 16.36 -17.76
CA TRP A 134 -13.70 16.28 -16.33
C TRP A 134 -14.74 17.32 -15.90
N PRO A 135 -15.81 16.91 -15.15
CA PRO A 135 -16.82 17.84 -14.69
C PRO A 135 -16.26 18.82 -13.67
N PRO A 136 -16.83 20.01 -13.49
CA PRO A 136 -16.46 20.91 -12.40
C PRO A 136 -16.60 20.21 -11.04
N LEU A 137 -15.76 20.62 -10.06
CA LEU A 137 -15.97 20.21 -8.68
C LEU A 137 -17.20 20.94 -8.13
N GLU A 138 -18.15 20.19 -7.64
CA GLU A 138 -19.31 20.70 -6.91
C GLU A 138 -19.13 20.40 -5.42
N GLU A 139 -19.72 21.25 -4.55
CA GLU A 139 -19.79 20.94 -3.12
C GLU A 139 -20.68 19.71 -2.94
N ASP A 140 -20.15 18.70 -2.29
CA ASP A 140 -20.84 17.45 -1.98
C ASP A 140 -21.08 17.29 -0.47
N ALA A 141 -22.09 16.51 -0.12
CA ALA A 141 -22.36 16.16 1.28
C ALA A 141 -21.23 15.31 1.88
N GLN A 142 -21.12 15.29 3.21
CA GLN A 142 -20.20 14.39 3.89
C GLN A 142 -20.69 12.93 3.78
N PRO A 143 -19.78 11.95 3.74
CA PRO A 143 -20.17 10.56 3.82
C PRO A 143 -20.70 10.21 5.22
N ASP A 144 -21.49 9.14 5.32
CA ASP A 144 -22.00 8.69 6.63
C ASP A 144 -20.89 8.18 7.54
N VAL A 145 -19.84 7.58 6.95
CA VAL A 145 -18.68 7.04 7.69
C VAL A 145 -17.37 7.40 7.00
N VAL A 146 -16.40 7.85 7.79
CA VAL A 146 -15.00 8.01 7.38
C VAL A 146 -14.13 7.01 8.14
N ILE A 147 -13.36 6.21 7.39
CA ILE A 147 -12.48 5.17 7.94
C ILE A 147 -11.03 5.60 7.85
N GLY A 148 -10.33 5.60 8.96
CA GLY A 148 -8.90 5.91 9.00
C GLY A 148 -8.56 7.04 9.94
N ASP A 149 -7.33 7.54 9.82
CA ASP A 149 -6.77 8.57 10.67
C ASP A 149 -6.10 9.64 9.79
N ALA A 150 -6.52 10.88 9.96
CA ALA A 150 -6.07 12.05 9.18
C ALA A 150 -4.85 12.76 9.80
N ARG A 151 -4.25 12.23 10.88
CA ARG A 151 -3.06 12.82 11.50
C ARG A 151 -1.92 13.00 10.49
N LEU A 152 -1.16 14.10 10.64
CA LEU A 152 0.07 14.28 9.88
C LEU A 152 1.07 13.16 10.21
N PRO A 153 1.79 12.63 9.20
CA PRO A 153 2.66 11.46 9.39
C PRO A 153 4.05 11.78 9.95
N HIS A 154 4.30 13.02 10.36
CA HIS A 154 5.60 13.51 10.82
C HIS A 154 5.45 14.47 12.01
N THR A 155 6.48 14.55 12.86
CA THR A 155 6.66 15.63 13.85
C THR A 155 7.24 16.88 13.19
N ASP A 156 7.31 17.99 13.94
CA ASP A 156 7.99 19.21 13.48
C ASP A 156 9.49 18.98 13.23
N ALA A 157 10.13 18.16 14.04
CA ALA A 157 11.54 17.79 13.87
C ALA A 157 11.77 16.92 12.63
N GLU A 158 10.92 15.92 12.40
CA GLU A 158 10.94 15.10 11.18
C GLU A 158 10.69 15.97 9.94
N PHE A 159 9.74 16.90 10.00
CA PHE A 159 9.48 17.86 8.92
C PHE A 159 10.70 18.74 8.64
N ALA A 160 11.31 19.32 9.68
CA ALA A 160 12.50 20.15 9.56
C ALA A 160 13.68 19.38 8.96
N ALA A 161 13.80 18.08 9.25
CA ALA A 161 14.80 17.16 8.69
C ALA A 161 14.45 16.61 7.30
N ASN A 162 13.45 17.16 6.62
CA ASN A 162 12.99 16.73 5.29
C ASN A 162 12.29 15.35 5.24
N MET A 163 11.85 14.80 6.36
CA MET A 163 11.10 13.51 6.40
C MET A 163 9.61 13.73 6.06
N ILE A 164 9.34 14.18 4.83
CA ILE A 164 8.01 14.60 4.38
C ILE A 164 7.48 13.79 3.19
N ALA A 165 8.29 12.91 2.62
CA ALA A 165 7.93 12.15 1.45
C ALA A 165 8.45 10.71 1.52
N PRO A 166 7.73 9.73 0.95
CA PRO A 166 8.17 8.33 0.94
C PRO A 166 9.59 8.14 0.37
N VAL A 167 9.95 8.89 -0.69
CA VAL A 167 11.28 8.84 -1.31
C VAL A 167 12.42 9.29 -0.40
N VAL A 168 12.13 9.92 0.74
CA VAL A 168 13.12 10.27 1.76
C VAL A 168 13.15 9.21 2.87
N ILE A 169 12.00 8.69 3.25
CA ILE A 169 11.85 7.87 4.46
C ILE A 169 12.15 6.39 4.20
N TYR A 170 11.63 5.82 3.12
CA TYR A 170 11.91 4.41 2.81
C TYR A 170 13.40 4.08 2.58
N PRO A 171 14.23 4.99 2.02
CA PRO A 171 15.67 4.81 2.03
C PRO A 171 16.31 4.71 3.41
N LEU A 172 15.75 5.34 4.46
CA LEU A 172 16.25 5.17 5.84
C LEU A 172 16.10 3.71 6.31
N PHE A 173 14.93 3.10 5.99
CA PHE A 173 14.71 1.68 6.25
C PHE A 173 15.67 0.80 5.44
N GLU A 174 15.81 1.10 4.15
CA GLU A 174 16.71 0.36 3.26
C GLU A 174 18.18 0.47 3.68
N TYR A 175 18.58 1.62 4.21
CA TYR A 175 19.93 1.83 4.71
C TYR A 175 20.24 0.91 5.91
N GLY A 176 19.28 0.74 6.81
CA GLY A 176 19.38 -0.21 7.91
C GLY A 176 19.54 -1.65 7.42
N LEU A 177 18.72 -2.05 6.42
CA LEU A 177 18.82 -3.37 5.79
C LEU A 177 20.15 -3.57 5.04
N TRP A 178 20.63 -2.54 4.33
CA TRP A 178 21.95 -2.57 3.68
C TRP A 178 23.08 -2.77 4.71
N ASN A 179 23.01 -2.05 5.83
CA ASN A 179 23.99 -2.21 6.89
C ASN A 179 24.01 -3.64 7.45
N GLU A 180 22.85 -4.25 7.64
CA GLU A 180 22.73 -5.64 8.13
C GLU A 180 23.27 -6.66 7.10
N GLN A 181 22.94 -6.46 5.81
CA GLN A 181 23.31 -7.36 4.73
C GLN A 181 24.75 -7.18 4.25
N GLY A 182 25.34 -5.99 4.47
CA GLY A 182 26.70 -5.63 4.05
C GLY A 182 26.91 -5.54 2.54
N GLY A 183 28.15 -5.38 2.15
CA GLY A 183 28.57 -5.24 0.76
C GLY A 183 28.59 -3.79 0.26
N THR A 184 29.00 -3.59 -1.00
CA THR A 184 29.00 -2.26 -1.64
C THR A 184 27.57 -1.85 -2.01
N ILE A 185 27.38 -0.56 -2.30
CA ILE A 185 26.09 -0.03 -2.73
C ILE A 185 25.62 -0.66 -4.07
N GLU A 186 26.56 -0.96 -4.96
CA GLU A 186 26.29 -1.62 -6.24
C GLU A 186 25.81 -3.07 -6.04
N GLU A 187 26.46 -3.81 -5.13
CA GLU A 187 26.04 -5.17 -4.77
C GLU A 187 24.65 -5.14 -4.12
N HIS A 188 24.39 -4.17 -3.24
CA HIS A 188 23.07 -4.01 -2.61
C HIS A 188 22.00 -3.70 -3.66
N ARG A 189 22.20 -2.70 -4.54
CA ARG A 189 21.28 -2.44 -5.65
C ARG A 189 21.07 -3.65 -6.56
N GLY A 190 22.13 -4.42 -6.81
CA GLY A 190 22.02 -5.67 -7.55
C GLY A 190 21.10 -6.69 -6.88
N ARG A 191 21.11 -6.77 -5.53
CA ARG A 191 20.14 -7.58 -4.77
C ARG A 191 18.72 -7.05 -4.96
N LEU A 192 18.51 -5.74 -4.82
CA LEU A 192 17.20 -5.10 -5.01
C LEU A 192 16.68 -5.28 -6.44
N GLY A 193 17.54 -5.19 -7.45
CA GLY A 193 17.16 -5.46 -8.85
C GLY A 193 16.65 -6.89 -9.06
N ARG A 194 17.29 -7.89 -8.44
CA ARG A 194 16.81 -9.29 -8.49
C ARG A 194 15.47 -9.46 -7.76
N LEU A 195 15.29 -8.81 -6.64
CA LEU A 195 14.00 -8.82 -5.95
C LEU A 195 12.89 -8.21 -6.82
N TRP A 196 13.16 -7.05 -7.43
CA TRP A 196 12.19 -6.35 -8.27
C TRP A 196 11.91 -7.05 -9.60
N GLU A 197 12.87 -7.83 -10.13
CA GLU A 197 12.64 -8.69 -11.29
C GLU A 197 11.51 -9.70 -11.05
N ARG A 198 11.32 -10.18 -9.80
CA ARG A 198 10.22 -11.07 -9.46
C ARG A 198 8.86 -10.39 -9.66
N PHE A 199 8.75 -9.11 -9.34
CA PHE A 199 7.55 -8.29 -9.58
C PHE A 199 7.40 -7.95 -11.08
N ALA A 200 8.48 -7.55 -11.72
CA ALA A 200 8.50 -7.26 -13.15
C ALA A 200 8.06 -8.47 -13.99
N SER A 201 8.45 -9.69 -13.62
CA SER A 201 8.06 -10.91 -14.34
C SER A 201 6.55 -11.14 -14.33
N VAL A 202 5.89 -10.88 -13.20
CA VAL A 202 4.42 -10.96 -13.10
C VAL A 202 3.77 -9.83 -13.90
N ALA A 203 4.27 -8.60 -13.78
CA ALA A 203 3.73 -7.45 -14.49
C ALA A 203 3.75 -7.65 -16.03
N ARG A 204 4.80 -8.27 -16.59
CA ARG A 204 4.89 -8.56 -18.03
C ARG A 204 3.80 -9.50 -18.55
N THR A 205 3.20 -10.29 -17.68
CA THR A 205 2.11 -11.23 -18.04
C THR A 205 0.73 -10.71 -17.68
N ASN A 206 0.65 -9.63 -16.92
CA ASN A 206 -0.62 -9.04 -16.50
C ASN A 206 -1.07 -7.96 -17.51
N PRO A 207 -2.18 -8.15 -18.24
CA PRO A 207 -2.66 -7.22 -19.26
C PRO A 207 -3.08 -5.85 -18.71
N LEU A 208 -3.29 -5.74 -17.39
CA LEU A 208 -3.66 -4.51 -16.71
C LEU A 208 -2.46 -3.72 -16.19
N SER A 209 -1.24 -4.25 -16.38
CA SER A 209 -0.02 -3.56 -15.94
C SER A 209 0.20 -2.26 -16.68
N TRP A 210 0.57 -1.22 -15.92
CA TRP A 210 0.99 0.07 -16.47
C TRP A 210 2.27 -0.02 -17.29
N ALA A 211 3.19 -0.92 -16.92
CA ALA A 211 4.46 -1.16 -17.61
C ALA A 211 4.56 -2.62 -18.07
N PRO A 212 3.86 -3.00 -19.17
CA PRO A 212 3.89 -4.38 -19.68
C PRO A 212 5.28 -4.80 -20.18
N ASP A 213 6.15 -3.83 -20.54
CA ASP A 213 7.53 -4.06 -20.96
C ASP A 213 8.53 -3.84 -19.81
N ALA A 214 8.16 -4.22 -18.58
CA ALA A 214 9.00 -4.06 -17.40
C ALA A 214 10.40 -4.66 -17.61
N PRO A 215 11.49 -3.93 -17.28
CA PRO A 215 12.85 -4.33 -17.56
C PRO A 215 13.35 -5.45 -16.63
N GLY A 216 14.52 -6.01 -16.97
CA GLY A 216 15.18 -7.03 -16.16
C GLY A 216 16.00 -6.46 -14.99
N ALA A 217 16.44 -7.34 -14.08
CA ALA A 217 17.12 -7.01 -12.83
C ALA A 217 18.30 -6.04 -12.99
N ALA A 218 19.12 -6.24 -14.01
CA ALA A 218 20.31 -5.40 -14.25
C ALA A 218 19.93 -3.95 -14.59
N GLU A 219 18.92 -3.75 -15.44
CA GLU A 219 18.44 -2.41 -15.81
C GLU A 219 17.74 -1.73 -14.62
N ILE A 220 16.94 -2.47 -13.85
CA ILE A 220 16.28 -1.97 -12.63
C ILE A 220 17.33 -1.44 -11.65
N ALA A 221 18.42 -2.18 -11.44
CA ALA A 221 19.48 -1.84 -10.48
C ALA A 221 20.42 -0.72 -10.93
N THR A 222 20.55 -0.50 -12.25
CA THR A 222 21.61 0.37 -12.79
C THR A 222 21.08 1.78 -13.05
N PRO A 223 21.66 2.82 -12.44
CA PRO A 223 21.32 4.19 -12.78
C PRO A 223 21.61 4.53 -14.24
N SER A 224 20.68 5.20 -14.91
CA SER A 224 20.79 5.67 -16.28
C SER A 224 19.92 6.93 -16.46
N PRO A 225 20.00 7.63 -17.62
CA PRO A 225 19.13 8.77 -17.88
C PRO A 225 17.62 8.48 -17.79
N SER A 226 17.20 7.25 -18.18
CA SER A 226 15.80 6.79 -18.04
C SER A 226 15.47 6.23 -16.67
N ASN A 227 16.49 5.75 -15.94
CA ASN A 227 16.39 5.14 -14.61
C ASN A 227 17.31 5.84 -13.60
N ARG A 228 17.16 7.17 -13.46
CA ARG A 228 18.01 7.98 -12.57
C ARG A 228 17.92 7.54 -11.11
N LEU A 229 18.91 7.88 -10.31
CA LEU A 229 18.75 7.85 -8.85
C LEU A 229 17.67 8.85 -8.43
N VAL A 230 16.80 8.42 -7.54
CA VAL A 230 15.80 9.27 -6.87
C VAL A 230 16.26 9.59 -5.47
N SER A 231 16.59 8.55 -4.73
CA SER A 231 17.21 8.62 -3.41
C SER A 231 18.02 7.36 -3.16
N LEU A 232 19.22 7.48 -2.57
CA LEU A 232 20.10 6.34 -2.33
C LEU A 232 19.41 5.28 -1.43
N PRO A 233 19.38 3.97 -1.79
CA PRO A 233 19.99 3.35 -2.97
C PRO A 233 19.08 3.28 -4.21
N TYR A 234 17.89 3.87 -4.17
CA TYR A 234 16.81 3.63 -5.12
C TYR A 234 16.98 4.39 -6.45
N THR A 235 17.02 3.66 -7.53
CA THR A 235 16.74 4.18 -8.88
C THR A 235 15.24 4.42 -9.04
N LYS A 236 14.83 5.14 -10.11
CA LYS A 236 13.41 5.37 -10.42
C LYS A 236 12.60 4.06 -10.47
N LEU A 237 13.17 2.98 -11.02
CA LEU A 237 12.51 1.68 -11.15
C LEU A 237 12.49 0.85 -9.85
N LEU A 238 13.03 1.36 -8.74
CA LEU A 238 12.90 0.80 -7.39
C LEU A 238 11.89 1.56 -6.52
N ASN A 239 11.16 2.50 -7.11
CA ASN A 239 10.09 3.25 -6.45
C ASN A 239 8.73 2.86 -7.05
N SER A 240 7.67 2.98 -6.26
CA SER A 240 6.31 2.87 -6.80
C SER A 240 6.06 3.92 -7.90
N ASN A 241 5.36 3.52 -8.95
CA ASN A 241 4.91 4.44 -9.99
C ASN A 241 3.50 4.93 -9.67
N ILE A 242 3.39 6.11 -9.08
CA ILE A 242 2.11 6.72 -8.74
C ILE A 242 1.45 7.45 -9.94
N THR A 243 2.23 7.68 -11.02
CA THR A 243 1.74 8.39 -12.22
C THR A 243 1.05 7.40 -13.14
N THR A 244 -0.14 6.95 -12.73
CA THR A 244 -0.97 5.97 -13.43
C THR A 244 -2.42 6.41 -13.41
N ASP A 245 -3.21 5.87 -14.33
CA ASP A 245 -4.66 6.05 -14.40
C ASP A 245 -5.30 4.66 -14.33
N GLN A 246 -5.76 4.28 -13.14
CA GLN A 246 -6.23 2.94 -12.83
C GLN A 246 -7.41 2.98 -11.85
N ALA A 247 -8.34 2.04 -12.00
CA ALA A 247 -9.46 1.86 -11.09
C ALA A 247 -9.75 0.37 -10.85
N ALA A 248 -10.27 0.07 -9.65
CA ALA A 248 -10.72 -1.28 -9.30
C ALA A 248 -11.95 -1.23 -8.41
N ALA A 249 -12.76 -2.30 -8.47
CA ALA A 249 -13.94 -2.48 -7.63
C ALA A 249 -14.08 -3.92 -7.16
N LEU A 250 -14.73 -4.07 -6.00
CA LEU A 250 -15.11 -5.33 -5.37
C LEU A 250 -16.56 -5.24 -4.95
N ILE A 251 -17.30 -6.36 -5.08
CA ILE A 251 -18.63 -6.53 -4.48
C ILE A 251 -18.54 -7.63 -3.44
N ILE A 252 -18.88 -7.26 -2.22
CA ILE A 252 -18.96 -8.17 -1.07
C ILE A 252 -20.43 -8.29 -0.66
N CYS A 253 -20.93 -9.52 -0.49
CA CYS A 253 -22.32 -9.74 -0.11
C CYS A 253 -22.45 -10.91 0.87
N SER A 254 -23.65 -11.05 1.47
CA SER A 254 -23.97 -12.19 2.30
C SER A 254 -24.18 -13.46 1.45
N GLN A 255 -23.98 -14.62 2.07
CA GLN A 255 -24.27 -15.92 1.45
C GLN A 255 -25.73 -15.99 0.98
N ASP A 256 -26.67 -15.54 1.81
CA ASP A 256 -28.11 -15.55 1.48
C ASP A 256 -28.43 -14.63 0.27
N PHE A 257 -27.81 -13.45 0.21
CA PHE A 257 -27.96 -12.58 -0.96
C PHE A 257 -27.43 -13.27 -2.22
N ALA A 258 -26.23 -13.87 -2.16
CA ALA A 258 -25.62 -14.56 -3.29
C ALA A 258 -26.51 -15.73 -3.78
N ASP A 259 -27.12 -16.46 -2.87
CA ASP A 259 -28.02 -17.57 -3.19
C ASP A 259 -29.32 -17.06 -3.85
N ARG A 260 -29.94 -16.01 -3.30
CA ARG A 260 -31.16 -15.40 -3.85
C ARG A 260 -30.92 -14.74 -5.22
N ALA A 261 -29.78 -14.11 -5.41
CA ALA A 261 -29.40 -13.48 -6.67
C ALA A 261 -28.95 -14.48 -7.74
N GLY A 262 -28.78 -15.76 -7.39
CA GLY A 262 -28.35 -16.81 -8.32
C GLY A 262 -26.86 -16.73 -8.70
N ILE A 263 -26.02 -16.12 -7.86
CA ILE A 263 -24.58 -16.01 -8.10
C ILE A 263 -23.94 -17.41 -8.00
N GLY A 264 -23.25 -17.83 -9.07
CA GLY A 264 -22.62 -19.15 -9.15
C GLY A 264 -21.54 -19.36 -8.08
N ALA A 265 -21.36 -20.61 -7.63
CA ALA A 265 -20.32 -20.94 -6.64
C ALA A 265 -18.90 -20.66 -7.17
N ASP A 266 -18.70 -20.76 -8.49
CA ASP A 266 -17.42 -20.43 -9.17
C ASP A 266 -17.08 -18.95 -9.13
N ARG A 267 -18.04 -18.08 -8.80
CA ARG A 267 -17.83 -16.63 -8.62
C ARG A 267 -17.53 -16.22 -7.19
N ARG A 268 -17.67 -17.14 -6.23
CA ARG A 268 -17.60 -16.82 -4.80
C ARG A 268 -16.20 -17.05 -4.26
N VAL A 269 -15.64 -16.04 -3.57
CA VAL A 269 -14.41 -16.14 -2.80
C VAL A 269 -14.70 -15.65 -1.38
N TYR A 270 -14.29 -16.44 -0.40
CA TYR A 270 -14.59 -16.18 1.00
C TYR A 270 -13.40 -15.55 1.69
N PRO A 271 -13.49 -14.29 2.17
CA PRO A 271 -12.53 -13.77 3.11
C PRO A 271 -12.61 -14.58 4.41
N LEU A 272 -11.47 -15.08 4.88
CA LEU A 272 -11.36 -15.83 6.14
C LEU A 272 -11.11 -14.88 7.29
N ALA A 273 -10.22 -13.91 7.09
CA ALA A 273 -9.93 -12.88 8.06
C ALA A 273 -9.48 -11.57 7.38
N PHE A 274 -9.80 -10.46 8.02
CA PHE A 274 -9.19 -9.16 7.81
C PHE A 274 -8.52 -8.71 9.08
N GLY A 275 -7.34 -8.11 8.97
CA GLY A 275 -6.65 -7.56 10.14
C GLY A 275 -5.92 -6.28 9.83
N HIS A 276 -5.64 -5.54 10.88
CA HIS A 276 -4.85 -4.31 10.80
C HIS A 276 -4.01 -4.09 12.06
N ALA A 277 -2.95 -3.30 11.91
CA ALA A 277 -2.18 -2.74 13.01
C ALA A 277 -1.64 -1.36 12.61
N THR A 278 -1.57 -0.45 13.55
CA THR A 278 -0.95 0.86 13.35
C THR A 278 0.29 0.93 14.23
N ASP A 279 1.47 1.05 13.61
CA ASP A 279 2.76 1.19 14.31
C ASP A 279 2.81 2.50 15.10
N HIS A 280 3.82 2.66 15.95
CA HIS A 280 4.16 3.97 16.49
C HIS A 280 4.18 4.99 15.36
N TRP A 281 3.36 6.03 15.51
CA TRP A 281 2.95 6.89 14.40
C TRP A 281 4.13 7.55 13.70
N PHE A 282 5.08 8.08 14.49
CA PHE A 282 6.25 8.76 13.97
C PHE A 282 7.42 7.80 13.77
N VAL A 283 8.10 7.92 12.66
CA VAL A 283 9.19 7.02 12.27
C VAL A 283 10.35 7.06 13.29
N THR A 284 10.69 8.26 13.77
CA THR A 284 11.79 8.45 14.72
C THR A 284 11.51 7.89 16.11
N SER A 285 10.25 7.60 16.44
CA SER A 285 9.88 7.00 17.74
C SER A 285 9.93 5.47 17.74
N ARG A 286 10.10 4.82 16.59
CA ARG A 286 10.18 3.35 16.50
C ARG A 286 11.51 2.83 17.01
N GLU A 287 11.51 1.66 17.62
CA GLU A 287 12.74 1.08 18.16
C GLU A 287 13.80 0.87 17.08
N ARG A 288 13.41 0.30 15.92
CA ARG A 288 14.28 -0.03 14.78
C ARG A 288 13.73 0.55 13.49
N LEU A 289 14.62 0.83 12.54
CA LEU A 289 14.24 1.30 11.20
C LEU A 289 14.35 0.20 10.12
N ASP A 290 15.02 -0.90 10.41
CA ASP A 290 15.25 -2.04 9.51
C ASP A 290 14.22 -3.19 9.72
N ARG A 291 13.21 -2.97 10.55
CA ARG A 291 12.12 -3.91 10.85
C ARG A 291 10.78 -3.19 10.99
N SER A 292 9.70 -3.93 10.79
CA SER A 292 8.34 -3.47 11.06
C SER A 292 7.56 -4.50 11.86
N ALA A 293 7.70 -4.47 13.18
CA ALA A 293 6.96 -5.37 14.05
C ALA A 293 5.44 -5.27 13.84
N ALA A 294 4.93 -4.06 13.57
CA ALA A 294 3.51 -3.84 13.29
C ALA A 294 3.03 -4.54 12.00
N ALA A 295 3.88 -4.59 10.94
CA ALA A 295 3.58 -5.38 9.74
C ALA A 295 3.44 -6.87 10.07
N GLY A 296 4.34 -7.37 10.93
CA GLY A 296 4.29 -8.75 11.44
C GLY A 296 3.05 -9.01 12.29
N ILE A 297 2.72 -8.10 13.20
CA ILE A 297 1.52 -8.20 14.05
C ILE A 297 0.27 -8.27 13.18
N ALA A 298 0.10 -7.33 12.23
CA ALA A 298 -1.05 -7.34 11.33
C ALA A 298 -1.16 -8.65 10.55
N SER A 299 -0.07 -9.07 9.90
CA SER A 299 -0.10 -10.22 8.98
C SER A 299 -0.23 -11.55 9.71
N ARG A 300 0.59 -11.79 10.75
CA ARG A 300 0.53 -13.05 11.53
C ARG A 300 -0.78 -13.17 12.32
N GLY A 301 -1.23 -12.07 12.94
CA GLY A 301 -2.51 -12.06 13.67
C GLY A 301 -3.70 -12.32 12.76
N THR A 302 -3.65 -11.84 11.50
CA THR A 302 -4.70 -12.13 10.51
C THR A 302 -4.66 -13.60 10.06
N LEU A 303 -3.47 -14.16 9.84
CA LEU A 303 -3.31 -15.59 9.51
C LEU A 303 -3.83 -16.48 10.66
N GLU A 304 -3.47 -16.16 11.90
CA GLU A 304 -3.95 -16.90 13.08
C GLU A 304 -5.48 -16.79 13.21
N ALA A 305 -6.04 -15.59 13.05
CA ALA A 305 -7.49 -15.37 13.07
C ALA A 305 -8.21 -16.14 11.95
N ALA A 306 -7.56 -16.33 10.80
CA ALA A 306 -8.05 -17.13 9.68
C ALA A 306 -7.90 -18.65 9.92
N GLY A 307 -7.25 -19.07 11.01
CA GLY A 307 -6.97 -20.47 11.31
C GLY A 307 -5.97 -21.12 10.34
N THR A 308 -5.02 -20.35 9.81
CA THR A 308 -4.02 -20.81 8.84
C THR A 308 -2.63 -20.25 9.17
N SER A 309 -1.60 -20.73 8.48
CA SER A 309 -0.21 -20.27 8.61
C SER A 309 0.32 -19.80 7.27
N ILE A 310 1.44 -19.08 7.27
CA ILE A 310 2.08 -18.61 6.03
C ILE A 310 2.53 -19.76 5.12
N ASP A 311 2.82 -20.92 5.67
CA ASP A 311 3.23 -22.12 4.92
C ASP A 311 2.05 -22.77 4.16
N GLU A 312 0.82 -22.46 4.56
CA GLU A 312 -0.42 -22.93 3.94
C GLU A 312 -1.05 -21.92 2.96
N VAL A 313 -0.37 -20.79 2.74
CA VAL A 313 -0.77 -19.79 1.77
C VAL A 313 -0.06 -20.04 0.45
N GLU A 314 -0.81 -20.28 -0.61
CA GLU A 314 -0.26 -20.52 -1.94
C GLU A 314 -0.02 -19.24 -2.74
N HIS A 315 -0.83 -18.20 -2.53
CA HIS A 315 -0.76 -16.97 -3.30
C HIS A 315 -0.51 -15.76 -2.39
N LEU A 316 0.44 -14.92 -2.79
CA LEU A 316 0.85 -13.73 -2.04
C LEU A 316 0.67 -12.47 -2.89
N ASP A 317 0.24 -11.40 -2.24
CA ASP A 317 0.47 -10.04 -2.73
C ASP A 317 1.04 -9.20 -1.59
N ILE A 318 2.37 -9.12 -1.56
CA ILE A 318 3.12 -8.33 -0.58
C ILE A 318 3.19 -6.89 -1.09
N TYR A 319 2.69 -5.94 -0.30
CA TYR A 319 2.66 -4.53 -0.67
C TYR A 319 4.06 -4.00 -0.98
N SER A 320 4.26 -3.50 -2.20
CA SER A 320 5.58 -3.28 -2.79
C SER A 320 5.81 -1.83 -3.20
N CYS A 321 5.51 -0.87 -2.31
CA CYS A 321 5.80 0.53 -2.61
C CYS A 321 7.31 0.81 -2.75
N PHE A 322 8.16 0.11 -1.98
CA PHE A 322 9.62 0.16 -2.00
C PHE A 322 10.20 -1.21 -1.64
N PRO A 323 11.45 -1.51 -2.04
CA PRO A 323 12.10 -2.77 -1.69
C PRO A 323 12.20 -3.02 -0.19
N SER A 324 12.45 -1.99 0.63
CA SER A 324 12.48 -2.11 2.09
C SER A 324 11.15 -2.60 2.66
N ALA A 325 10.02 -2.14 2.13
CA ALA A 325 8.70 -2.58 2.59
C ALA A 325 8.50 -4.09 2.37
N VAL A 326 8.89 -4.60 1.20
CA VAL A 326 8.81 -6.03 0.87
C VAL A 326 9.75 -6.84 1.75
N GLN A 327 11.01 -6.40 1.91
CA GLN A 327 11.99 -7.10 2.74
C GLN A 327 11.52 -7.20 4.19
N MET A 328 11.06 -6.10 4.77
CA MET A 328 10.58 -6.06 6.15
C MET A 328 9.32 -6.91 6.35
N ALA A 329 8.35 -6.86 5.41
CA ALA A 329 7.16 -7.69 5.48
C ALA A 329 7.50 -9.19 5.37
N CYS A 330 8.37 -9.56 4.42
CA CYS A 330 8.83 -10.95 4.27
C CYS A 330 9.60 -11.44 5.49
N GLN A 331 10.47 -10.62 6.07
CA GLN A 331 11.21 -10.93 7.30
C GLN A 331 10.27 -11.22 8.47
N GLU A 332 9.23 -10.43 8.63
CA GLU A 332 8.22 -10.61 9.68
C GLU A 332 7.32 -11.84 9.46
N LEU A 333 7.12 -12.25 8.22
CA LEU A 333 6.37 -13.45 7.84
C LEU A 333 7.23 -14.72 7.79
N GLY A 334 8.56 -14.62 7.91
CA GLY A 334 9.47 -15.75 7.75
C GLY A 334 9.65 -16.20 6.30
N ILE A 335 9.41 -15.31 5.33
CA ILE A 335 9.58 -15.55 3.89
C ILE A 335 10.98 -15.11 3.46
N ASP A 336 11.68 -15.91 2.67
CA ASP A 336 12.88 -15.47 1.97
C ASP A 336 12.47 -14.73 0.67
N PRO A 337 12.59 -13.38 0.62
CA PRO A 337 12.08 -12.62 -0.52
C PRO A 337 12.83 -12.90 -1.83
N TRP A 338 14.03 -13.49 -1.77
CA TRP A 338 14.83 -13.81 -2.96
C TRP A 338 14.62 -15.24 -3.48
N ASN A 339 14.29 -16.20 -2.60
CA ASN A 339 14.29 -17.63 -2.93
C ASN A 339 12.97 -18.36 -2.62
N ASP A 340 11.97 -17.70 -2.02
CA ASP A 340 10.65 -18.31 -1.84
C ASP A 340 10.10 -18.75 -3.21
N PRO A 341 9.62 -20.00 -3.35
CA PRO A 341 9.15 -20.52 -4.64
C PRO A 341 7.86 -19.85 -5.13
N ARG A 342 7.10 -19.21 -4.24
CA ARG A 342 5.89 -18.48 -4.59
C ARG A 342 6.23 -17.13 -5.21
N GLU A 343 5.38 -16.63 -6.08
CA GLU A 343 5.41 -15.24 -6.49
C GLU A 343 4.99 -14.36 -5.31
N LEU A 344 5.71 -13.23 -5.11
CA LEU A 344 5.42 -12.30 -4.01
C LEU A 344 4.29 -11.31 -4.34
N THR A 345 3.72 -11.42 -5.53
CA THR A 345 2.66 -10.55 -6.03
C THR A 345 1.77 -11.29 -7.02
N VAL A 346 0.49 -10.97 -7.04
CA VAL A 346 -0.45 -11.43 -8.07
C VAL A 346 -0.73 -10.35 -9.12
N THR A 347 -0.31 -9.10 -8.86
CA THR A 347 -0.51 -7.98 -9.78
C THR A 347 0.73 -7.69 -10.63
N GLY A 348 1.92 -7.70 -10.04
CA GLY A 348 3.19 -7.20 -10.61
C GLY A 348 3.77 -6.03 -9.82
N GLY A 349 3.12 -5.62 -8.72
CA GLY A 349 3.60 -4.64 -7.75
C GLY A 349 3.48 -3.17 -8.18
N LEU A 350 3.60 -2.28 -7.21
CA LEU A 350 3.33 -0.84 -7.38
C LEU A 350 4.26 -0.13 -8.38
N THR A 351 5.42 -0.69 -8.69
CA THR A 351 6.34 -0.12 -9.68
C THR A 351 5.91 -0.41 -11.11
N PHE A 352 5.53 -1.65 -11.40
CA PHE A 352 5.32 -2.12 -12.79
C PHE A 352 3.84 -2.33 -13.13
N PHE A 353 3.07 -2.93 -12.24
CA PHE A 353 1.62 -2.95 -12.38
C PHE A 353 1.07 -1.52 -12.34
N GLY A 354 1.59 -0.72 -11.41
CA GLY A 354 1.19 0.64 -11.12
C GLY A 354 0.76 0.80 -9.66
N GLY A 355 0.96 2.02 -9.13
CA GLY A 355 0.64 2.38 -7.76
C GLY A 355 -0.42 3.49 -7.72
N PRO A 356 -1.69 3.22 -8.07
CA PRO A 356 -2.73 4.24 -8.14
C PRO A 356 -3.09 4.78 -6.75
N GLY A 357 -2.25 5.67 -6.23
CA GLY A 357 -2.46 6.35 -4.95
C GLY A 357 -2.76 5.38 -3.79
N ASN A 358 -3.91 5.56 -3.16
CA ASN A 358 -4.37 4.71 -2.06
C ASN A 358 -5.04 3.41 -2.53
N ASN A 359 -5.33 3.28 -3.83
CA ASN A 359 -6.23 2.25 -4.37
C ASN A 359 -5.53 0.96 -4.82
N TYR A 360 -4.19 0.85 -4.76
CA TYR A 360 -3.47 -0.34 -5.23
C TYR A 360 -4.03 -1.64 -4.62
N VAL A 361 -4.37 -1.65 -3.33
CA VAL A 361 -4.81 -2.88 -2.67
C VAL A 361 -6.20 -3.34 -3.12
N THR A 362 -7.04 -2.46 -3.67
CA THR A 362 -8.28 -2.90 -4.35
C THR A 362 -7.96 -3.76 -5.58
N HIS A 363 -6.91 -3.39 -6.35
CA HIS A 363 -6.40 -4.20 -7.45
C HIS A 363 -5.79 -5.53 -6.97
N SER A 364 -5.02 -5.48 -5.87
CA SER A 364 -4.47 -6.68 -5.23
C SER A 364 -5.56 -7.67 -4.82
N LEU A 365 -6.61 -7.20 -4.15
CA LEU A 365 -7.75 -8.02 -3.74
C LEU A 365 -8.51 -8.58 -4.97
N ALA A 366 -8.74 -7.75 -6.00
CA ALA A 366 -9.41 -8.20 -7.22
C ALA A 366 -8.61 -9.29 -7.95
N SER A 367 -7.31 -9.06 -8.16
CA SER A 367 -6.41 -10.05 -8.78
C SER A 367 -6.31 -11.34 -7.95
N MET A 368 -6.31 -11.23 -6.61
CA MET A 368 -6.32 -12.39 -5.74
C MET A 368 -7.63 -13.19 -5.86
N VAL A 369 -8.77 -12.51 -5.96
CA VAL A 369 -10.07 -13.17 -6.20
C VAL A 369 -10.07 -13.93 -7.52
N GLU A 370 -9.58 -13.35 -8.60
CA GLU A 370 -9.44 -14.01 -9.90
C GLU A 370 -8.51 -15.23 -9.80
N ARG A 371 -7.35 -15.08 -9.16
CA ARG A 371 -6.39 -16.15 -8.96
C ARG A 371 -6.98 -17.33 -8.15
N LEU A 372 -7.75 -17.04 -7.12
CA LEU A 372 -8.38 -18.06 -6.28
C LEU A 372 -9.55 -18.77 -6.98
N ARG A 373 -10.28 -18.09 -7.87
CA ARG A 373 -11.30 -18.72 -8.73
C ARG A 373 -10.68 -19.71 -9.72
N GLU A 374 -9.51 -19.37 -10.27
CA GLU A 374 -8.76 -20.26 -11.17
C GLU A 374 -8.14 -21.46 -10.44
N ASN A 375 -7.91 -21.34 -9.12
CA ASN A 375 -7.24 -22.34 -8.28
C ASN A 375 -8.11 -22.72 -7.07
N PRO A 376 -9.19 -23.46 -7.27
CA PRO A 376 -10.14 -23.82 -6.21
C PRO A 376 -9.49 -24.54 -5.02
N GLY A 377 -9.81 -24.07 -3.82
CA GLY A 377 -9.32 -24.63 -2.56
C GLY A 377 -8.01 -24.03 -2.05
N GLN A 378 -7.31 -23.22 -2.85
CA GLN A 378 -6.10 -22.54 -2.43
C GLN A 378 -6.42 -21.29 -1.60
N THR A 379 -5.41 -20.83 -0.84
CA THR A 379 -5.49 -19.69 0.07
C THR A 379 -4.57 -18.57 -0.43
N GLY A 380 -5.06 -17.34 -0.34
CA GLY A 380 -4.31 -16.13 -0.69
C GLY A 380 -4.18 -15.17 0.47
N LEU A 381 -3.04 -14.47 0.53
CA LEU A 381 -2.75 -13.38 1.46
C LEU A 381 -2.44 -12.12 0.67
N CYS A 382 -3.18 -11.03 0.93
CA CYS A 382 -2.85 -9.69 0.50
C CYS A 382 -2.43 -8.86 1.71
N THR A 383 -1.33 -8.09 1.58
CA THR A 383 -0.90 -7.12 2.60
C THR A 383 -1.09 -5.69 2.11
N ALA A 384 -1.16 -4.75 3.04
CA ALA A 384 -1.35 -3.34 2.76
C ALA A 384 -0.45 -2.48 3.65
N VAL A 385 -0.01 -1.35 3.10
CA VAL A 385 0.77 -0.36 3.85
C VAL A 385 0.23 1.04 3.59
N GLY A 386 0.05 1.82 4.66
CA GLY A 386 -0.25 3.24 4.58
C GLY A 386 0.85 4.08 5.24
N TRP A 387 1.07 5.28 4.71
CA TRP A 387 2.11 6.20 5.12
C TRP A 387 3.51 5.57 5.06
N TYR A 388 4.30 5.71 6.08
CA TYR A 388 5.71 5.34 6.18
C TYR A 388 5.90 4.04 6.97
N MET A 389 5.35 2.92 6.47
CA MET A 389 5.22 1.67 7.23
C MET A 389 4.48 1.89 8.56
N THR A 390 3.49 2.81 8.56
CA THR A 390 2.78 3.21 9.77
C THR A 390 1.49 2.42 9.94
N LYS A 391 0.71 2.30 8.87
CA LYS A 391 -0.56 1.57 8.85
C LYS A 391 -0.36 0.26 8.10
N HIS A 392 -0.78 -0.84 8.68
CA HIS A 392 -0.69 -2.16 8.06
C HIS A 392 -2.04 -2.83 8.02
N GLY A 393 -2.32 -3.50 6.90
CA GLY A 393 -3.51 -4.32 6.74
C GLY A 393 -3.12 -5.68 6.17
N ALA A 394 -3.94 -6.68 6.44
CA ALA A 394 -3.84 -8.01 5.86
C ALA A 394 -5.23 -8.59 5.58
N ALA A 395 -5.35 -9.35 4.49
CA ALA A 395 -6.55 -10.07 4.11
C ALA A 395 -6.18 -11.50 3.73
N VAL A 396 -6.83 -12.48 4.34
CA VAL A 396 -6.69 -13.90 4.01
C VAL A 396 -7.99 -14.37 3.39
N MET A 397 -7.92 -14.98 2.20
CA MET A 397 -9.08 -15.38 1.41
C MET A 397 -8.92 -16.78 0.82
N ARG A 398 -10.05 -17.46 0.53
CA ARG A 398 -10.10 -18.79 -0.10
C ARG A 398 -11.33 -18.91 -1.00
N SER A 399 -11.24 -19.66 -2.09
CA SER A 399 -12.39 -19.95 -2.97
C SER A 399 -13.29 -21.08 -2.48
N ALA A 400 -12.81 -21.92 -1.56
CA ALA A 400 -13.67 -22.93 -0.93
C ALA A 400 -14.59 -22.29 0.10
N GLU A 401 -15.85 -22.77 0.15
CA GLU A 401 -16.84 -22.32 1.13
C GLU A 401 -16.29 -22.43 2.55
N ALA A 402 -16.28 -21.31 3.27
CA ALA A 402 -15.80 -21.25 4.65
C ALA A 402 -16.98 -21.50 5.62
N GLN A 403 -16.80 -22.43 6.54
CA GLN A 403 -17.79 -22.76 7.57
C GLN A 403 -17.70 -21.83 8.78
N GLU A 404 -16.51 -21.33 9.08
CA GLU A 404 -16.28 -20.45 10.20
C GLU A 404 -16.68 -19.00 9.86
N PRO A 405 -17.13 -18.18 10.83
CA PRO A 405 -17.40 -16.76 10.62
C PRO A 405 -16.19 -16.01 10.09
N LEU A 406 -16.41 -14.90 9.40
CA LEU A 406 -15.32 -13.97 9.04
C LEU A 406 -14.67 -13.42 10.31
N ALA A 407 -13.36 -13.60 10.43
CA ALA A 407 -12.61 -13.11 11.59
C ALA A 407 -12.05 -11.69 11.36
N PHE A 408 -11.84 -10.96 12.46
CA PHE A 408 -11.26 -9.62 12.45
C PHE A 408 -10.16 -9.55 13.50
N PHE A 409 -8.98 -9.09 13.09
CA PHE A 409 -7.84 -8.91 13.98
C PHE A 409 -7.49 -7.42 14.11
N ASP A 410 -7.38 -6.94 15.34
CA ASP A 410 -6.90 -5.60 15.67
C ASP A 410 -5.62 -5.70 16.51
N GLY A 411 -4.49 -5.34 15.91
CA GLY A 411 -3.16 -5.40 16.53
C GLY A 411 -2.83 -4.23 17.46
N ALA A 412 -3.79 -3.39 17.81
CA ALA A 412 -3.53 -2.19 18.63
C ALA A 412 -2.93 -2.51 20.01
N GLU A 413 -3.41 -3.59 20.66
CA GLU A 413 -2.91 -4.01 21.97
C GLU A 413 -1.45 -4.52 21.87
N GLU A 414 -1.14 -5.34 20.86
CA GLU A 414 0.21 -5.85 20.63
C GLU A 414 1.19 -4.73 20.30
N VAL A 415 0.81 -3.79 19.44
CA VAL A 415 1.63 -2.62 19.11
C VAL A 415 1.87 -1.75 20.33
N SER A 416 0.88 -1.58 21.21
CA SER A 416 1.04 -0.78 22.44
C SER A 416 2.11 -1.31 23.39
N ARG A 417 2.51 -2.58 23.25
CA ARG A 417 3.57 -3.23 24.03
C ARG A 417 4.94 -3.15 23.38
N LEU A 418 5.01 -2.68 22.13
CA LEU A 418 6.29 -2.50 21.45
C LEU A 418 7.11 -1.39 22.14
N PRO A 419 8.44 -1.56 22.21
CA PRO A 419 9.28 -0.51 22.76
C PRO A 419 9.17 0.77 21.93
N LEU A 420 9.22 1.89 22.62
CA LEU A 420 9.18 3.23 22.07
C LEU A 420 10.54 3.89 22.32
N ARG A 421 11.16 4.44 21.28
CA ARG A 421 12.38 5.20 21.39
C ARG A 421 12.05 6.66 21.67
N GLU A 422 12.75 7.27 22.63
CA GLU A 422 12.65 8.70 22.88
C GLU A 422 13.13 9.50 21.67
N MET A 423 12.39 10.54 21.30
CA MET A 423 12.77 11.47 20.24
C MET A 423 13.52 12.66 20.84
N ALA A 424 14.75 12.88 20.39
CA ALA A 424 15.61 13.98 20.86
C ALA A 424 15.38 15.24 20.01
N GLU A 425 14.19 15.82 20.08
CA GLU A 425 13.82 17.01 19.30
C GLU A 425 14.64 18.24 19.74
N GLY A 426 15.28 18.92 18.77
CA GLY A 426 16.08 20.13 19.02
C GLY A 426 17.33 19.91 19.84
N ARG A 427 17.71 18.65 20.14
CA ARG A 427 18.91 18.31 20.88
C ARG A 427 20.13 18.41 19.99
N GLU A 428 21.16 19.14 20.44
CA GLU A 428 22.45 19.22 19.78
C GLU A 428 23.49 18.32 20.46
N GLY A 429 24.49 17.92 19.69
CA GLY A 429 25.65 17.16 20.21
C GLY A 429 26.08 16.01 19.33
N GLU A 430 27.03 15.23 19.83
CA GLU A 430 27.50 14.02 19.18
C GLU A 430 26.53 12.88 19.37
N ALA A 431 26.31 12.15 18.29
CA ALA A 431 25.44 10.98 18.25
C ALA A 431 25.99 9.94 17.26
N VAL A 432 25.53 8.71 17.33
CA VAL A 432 25.98 7.63 16.43
C VAL A 432 24.97 7.51 15.30
N ALA A 433 25.43 7.68 14.06
CA ALA A 433 24.58 7.54 12.88
C ALA A 433 23.95 6.14 12.81
N GLU A 434 22.64 6.08 12.53
CA GLU A 434 21.87 4.86 12.41
C GLU A 434 21.50 4.59 10.95
N ALA A 435 20.94 5.56 10.27
CA ALA A 435 20.54 5.47 8.87
C ALA A 435 20.66 6.81 8.15
N ALA A 436 20.77 6.77 6.83
CA ALA A 436 20.81 7.94 5.98
C ALA A 436 19.95 7.78 4.72
N SER A 437 19.42 8.90 4.23
CA SER A 437 18.76 9.01 2.95
C SER A 437 19.35 10.19 2.19
N ILE A 438 19.70 10.02 0.91
CA ILE A 438 20.26 11.09 0.07
C ILE A 438 19.37 11.24 -1.15
N VAL A 439 18.77 12.40 -1.32
CA VAL A 439 17.89 12.72 -2.47
C VAL A 439 18.73 13.31 -3.60
N TYR A 440 18.39 12.92 -4.82
CA TYR A 440 19.05 13.38 -6.06
C TYR A 440 18.08 14.18 -6.92
N ASP A 441 18.57 15.23 -7.57
CA ASP A 441 17.83 15.99 -8.56
C ASP A 441 17.66 15.21 -9.88
N ARG A 442 17.07 15.88 -10.90
CA ARG A 442 16.89 15.27 -12.21
C ARG A 442 18.18 15.13 -13.01
N GLU A 443 19.17 15.91 -12.69
CA GLU A 443 20.52 15.96 -13.27
C GLU A 443 21.44 14.89 -12.63
N GLY A 444 21.00 14.25 -11.52
CA GLY A 444 21.73 13.21 -10.82
C GLY A 444 22.68 13.73 -9.75
N SER A 445 22.55 15.00 -9.34
CA SER A 445 23.33 15.57 -8.26
C SER A 445 22.63 15.37 -6.91
N PRO A 446 23.36 15.02 -5.83
CA PRO A 446 22.78 14.95 -4.50
C PRO A 446 22.38 16.35 -4.01
N THR A 447 21.19 16.46 -3.43
CA THR A 447 20.63 17.76 -3.01
C THR A 447 20.55 17.91 -1.49
N VAL A 448 20.13 16.87 -0.82
CA VAL A 448 19.97 16.85 0.64
C VAL A 448 20.11 15.43 1.16
N ALA A 449 20.81 15.29 2.27
CA ALA A 449 20.84 14.07 3.08
C ALA A 449 19.98 14.27 4.34
N THR A 450 19.20 13.25 4.70
CA THR A 450 18.55 13.10 6.01
C THR A 450 19.27 12.00 6.77
N VAL A 451 19.63 12.23 8.02
CA VAL A 451 20.36 11.26 8.86
C VAL A 451 19.62 11.10 10.18
N THR A 452 19.34 9.85 10.57
CA THR A 452 18.93 9.51 11.93
C THR A 452 20.16 9.08 12.73
N ALA A 453 20.25 9.50 13.98
CA ALA A 453 21.36 9.18 14.86
C ALA A 453 20.90 8.96 16.30
N ILE A 454 21.61 8.10 17.01
CA ILE A 454 21.31 7.69 18.38
C ILE A 454 22.28 8.36 19.34
N PHE A 455 21.78 9.11 20.30
CA PHE A 455 22.55 9.68 21.39
C PHE A 455 22.99 8.62 22.43
N GLU A 456 23.96 8.94 23.29
CA GLU A 456 24.47 8.00 24.29
C GLU A 456 23.38 7.42 25.22
N ASP A 457 22.35 8.19 25.52
CA ASP A 457 21.22 7.76 26.36
C ASP A 457 20.15 6.94 25.59
N GLY A 458 20.37 6.67 24.29
CA GLY A 458 19.48 5.90 23.45
C GLY A 458 18.39 6.70 22.74
N ALA A 459 18.26 8.00 23.00
CA ALA A 459 17.30 8.85 22.28
C ALA A 459 17.70 9.02 20.81
N ARG A 460 16.71 9.04 19.90
CA ARG A 460 16.95 9.25 18.46
C ARG A 460 16.77 10.71 18.10
N GLY A 461 17.82 11.30 17.50
CA GLY A 461 17.75 12.57 16.81
C GLY A 461 17.70 12.39 15.29
N VAL A 462 17.25 13.43 14.61
CA VAL A 462 17.23 13.49 13.15
C VAL A 462 17.72 14.85 12.69
N GLY A 463 18.49 14.87 11.59
CA GLY A 463 18.97 16.11 10.98
C GLY A 463 19.13 15.99 9.48
N LYS A 464 19.32 17.13 8.81
CA LYS A 464 19.61 17.20 7.39
C LYS A 464 20.94 17.89 7.11
N SER A 465 21.55 17.55 5.97
CA SER A 465 22.77 18.16 5.47
C SER A 465 22.67 18.44 3.98
N THR A 466 23.28 19.54 3.57
CA THR A 466 23.50 19.89 2.14
C THR A 466 24.99 19.93 1.81
N ASP A 467 25.86 19.47 2.74
CA ASP A 467 27.30 19.41 2.53
C ASP A 467 27.65 18.29 1.54
N PRO A 468 28.22 18.60 0.37
CA PRO A 468 28.53 17.62 -0.67
C PRO A 468 29.54 16.55 -0.21
N GLU A 469 30.57 16.93 0.58
CA GLU A 469 31.59 15.99 1.06
C GLU A 469 30.98 14.99 2.06
N PHE A 470 30.10 15.48 2.91
CA PHE A 470 29.40 14.62 3.84
C PHE A 470 28.41 13.68 3.12
N MET A 471 27.68 14.19 2.12
CA MET A 471 26.78 13.35 1.30
C MET A 471 27.56 12.27 0.54
N GLU A 472 28.74 12.58 0.00
CA GLU A 472 29.61 11.59 -0.65
C GLU A 472 30.07 10.50 0.33
N LEU A 473 30.46 10.89 1.56
CA LEU A 473 30.78 9.92 2.62
C LEU A 473 29.61 8.99 2.91
N LEU A 474 28.40 9.53 3.09
CA LEU A 474 27.18 8.76 3.34
C LEU A 474 26.82 7.81 2.18
N ALA A 475 27.15 8.18 0.94
CA ALA A 475 26.88 7.38 -0.26
C ALA A 475 27.89 6.24 -0.46
N SER A 476 29.12 6.38 0.07
CA SER A 476 30.23 5.46 -0.22
C SER A 476 30.13 4.12 0.52
N LYS A 477 29.55 4.12 1.71
CA LYS A 477 29.41 2.94 2.59
C LYS A 477 28.35 3.21 3.66
N PRO A 478 27.76 2.15 4.27
CA PRO A 478 26.94 2.32 5.47
C PRO A 478 27.71 3.05 6.56
N VAL A 479 27.15 4.15 7.06
CA VAL A 479 27.79 4.96 8.13
C VAL A 479 27.24 4.62 9.52
N THR A 480 26.44 3.59 9.62
CA THR A 480 25.94 3.08 10.90
C THR A 480 27.10 2.81 11.84
N GLY A 481 27.03 3.37 13.05
CA GLY A 481 28.13 3.32 14.03
C GLY A 481 29.15 4.46 13.91
N THR A 482 29.06 5.32 12.89
CA THR A 482 29.93 6.51 12.76
C THR A 482 29.43 7.66 13.61
N THR A 483 30.33 8.38 14.31
CA THR A 483 29.95 9.58 15.07
C THR A 483 29.62 10.73 14.12
N VAL A 484 28.48 11.37 14.35
CA VAL A 484 28.03 12.57 13.67
C VAL A 484 27.64 13.63 14.70
N ARG A 485 27.58 14.89 14.27
CA ARG A 485 27.13 16.00 15.12
C ARG A 485 25.78 16.51 14.62
N LEU A 486 24.79 16.49 15.52
CA LEU A 486 23.48 17.11 15.30
C LEU A 486 23.52 18.54 15.88
N GLY A 487 22.94 19.48 15.15
CA GLY A 487 22.72 20.86 15.60
C GLY A 487 21.29 21.08 16.10
N ALA A 488 21.11 22.01 17.02
CA ALA A 488 19.78 22.39 17.53
C ALA A 488 18.82 22.95 16.42
N ASP A 489 19.40 23.39 15.31
CA ASP A 489 18.70 23.86 14.12
C ASP A 489 18.25 22.72 13.17
N GLY A 490 18.47 21.46 13.55
CA GLY A 490 18.18 20.30 12.70
C GLY A 490 19.23 20.04 11.62
N SER A 491 20.41 20.65 11.70
CA SER A 491 21.55 20.31 10.84
C SER A 491 22.25 19.03 11.30
N VAL A 492 22.92 18.34 10.37
CA VAL A 492 23.80 17.21 10.69
C VAL A 492 25.08 17.27 9.84
N GLY A 493 26.20 16.90 10.44
CA GLY A 493 27.51 16.84 9.78
C GLY A 493 28.44 15.83 10.43
N PRO A 494 29.69 15.72 9.92
CA PRO A 494 30.72 14.93 10.57
C PRO A 494 31.02 15.49 11.96
N ALA A 495 31.41 14.60 12.90
CA ALA A 495 31.77 14.96 14.27
C ALA A 495 33.14 15.65 14.36
#